data_2881294b8e6303067da7c98189bc1350
#
_entry.id   2881294b8e6303067da7c98189bc1350
#
_cell.length_a   1.000
_cell.length_b   1.000
_cell.length_c   1.000
_cell.angle_alpha   90.00
_cell.angle_beta   90.00
_cell.angle_gamma   90.00
#
_symmetry.space_group_name_H-M   'P 1'
#
loop_
_entity.id
_entity.type
_entity.pdbx_description
1 polymer ?
#
loop_
_entity_poly.entity_id
_entity_poly.type
_entity_poly.pdbx_seq_one_letter_code
_entity_poly.pdbx_strand_id
1 'polypeptide(L)'
;LKGIARDLAAAGAGKLKKKNEDKIKFSGSQNIKVKIANDINQGCTAFGSCLIKGIKNTDSPKWLRDKILSLGQKPISAVVDVTNYVMIDLNRPLHAYDADKIDQGIVVRNSRKGESFEALDNKKYTLEENMCVISDKSGVLGLGGIIGGTRSGTEKDTKNILLESAYFEPKSIRSTSKILNLETDAKYRFERGIDPNSINEGLIKAATLIQKICGGSISKLDISKNKKFNNTLIKFPLDLFQSITGFKVSDKEIVKILLDLGFVVKKNKKNLNLTIPSWRPDITQPIDIVEEIVRIKGYDQIKTEIPEKIRNKQ
;
A
#
# COMPACT_ATOMS: atom_id res chain seq x y z
N LEU A 1 -2.04 -10.20 2.12
CA LEU A 1 -1.90 -11.66 1.99
C LEU A 1 -0.83 -12.05 0.96
N LYS A 2 -0.70 -11.32 -0.17
CA LYS A 2 0.28 -11.61 -1.23
C LYS A 2 1.73 -11.68 -0.72
N GLY A 3 2.14 -10.79 0.20
CA GLY A 3 3.48 -10.81 0.81
C GLY A 3 3.72 -12.07 1.65
N ILE A 4 2.77 -12.41 2.52
CA ILE A 4 2.84 -13.60 3.37
C ILE A 4 2.97 -14.88 2.52
N ALA A 5 2.20 -14.99 1.44
CA ALA A 5 2.27 -16.14 0.54
C ALA A 5 3.66 -16.26 -0.15
N ARG A 6 4.28 -15.12 -0.49
CA ARG A 6 5.64 -15.09 -1.04
C ARG A 6 6.67 -15.58 -0.02
N ASP A 7 6.60 -15.09 1.21
CA ASP A 7 7.51 -15.46 2.29
C ASP A 7 7.38 -16.94 2.65
N LEU A 8 6.16 -17.47 2.75
CA LEU A 8 5.92 -18.91 2.95
C LEU A 8 6.49 -19.76 1.80
N ALA A 9 6.35 -19.28 0.55
CA ALA A 9 6.93 -19.98 -0.58
C ALA A 9 8.47 -19.96 -0.56
N ALA A 10 9.08 -18.83 -0.20
CA ALA A 10 10.53 -18.70 -0.05
C ALA A 10 11.08 -19.59 1.10
N ALA A 11 10.30 -19.75 2.18
CA ALA A 11 10.62 -20.65 3.30
C ALA A 11 10.34 -22.14 2.97
N GLY A 12 9.87 -22.48 1.77
CA GLY A 12 9.63 -23.87 1.36
C GLY A 12 8.29 -24.46 1.78
N ALA A 13 7.38 -23.68 2.39
CA ALA A 13 6.06 -24.14 2.82
C ALA A 13 5.08 -24.39 1.66
N GLY A 14 5.47 -24.08 0.43
CA GLY A 14 4.65 -24.30 -0.76
C GLY A 14 5.20 -23.63 -2.01
N LYS A 15 4.37 -23.56 -3.05
CA LYS A 15 4.71 -22.87 -4.30
C LYS A 15 3.74 -21.72 -4.56
N LEU A 16 4.27 -20.55 -4.88
CA LEU A 16 3.45 -19.41 -5.27
C LEU A 16 2.74 -19.69 -6.60
N LYS A 17 1.41 -19.70 -6.59
CA LYS A 17 0.63 -19.90 -7.80
C LYS A 17 0.75 -18.68 -8.71
N LYS A 18 0.93 -18.89 -10.01
CA LYS A 18 0.79 -17.80 -10.98
C LYS A 18 -0.65 -17.28 -10.91
N LYS A 19 -0.80 -16.00 -10.71
CA LYS A 19 -2.10 -15.35 -10.72
C LYS A 19 -2.45 -15.00 -12.15
N ASN A 20 -3.65 -15.37 -12.59
CA ASN A 20 -4.17 -14.85 -13.85
C ASN A 20 -4.38 -13.34 -13.70
N GLU A 21 -3.86 -12.57 -14.64
CA GLU A 21 -4.10 -11.13 -14.66
C GLU A 21 -5.58 -10.86 -14.97
N ASP A 22 -6.20 -10.01 -14.17
CA ASP A 22 -7.56 -9.56 -14.44
C ASP A 22 -7.54 -8.67 -15.70
N LYS A 23 -8.18 -9.13 -16.75
CA LYS A 23 -8.34 -8.34 -17.98
C LYS A 23 -9.57 -7.47 -17.87
N ILE A 24 -9.36 -6.13 -17.81
CA ILE A 24 -10.43 -5.15 -17.84
C ILE A 24 -10.69 -4.69 -19.28
N LYS A 25 -11.96 -4.60 -19.62
CA LYS A 25 -12.39 -3.85 -20.81
C LYS A 25 -12.71 -2.43 -20.38
N PHE A 26 -11.82 -1.51 -20.71
CA PHE A 26 -12.06 -0.10 -20.45
C PHE A 26 -13.09 0.45 -21.45
N SER A 27 -14.05 1.24 -20.95
CA SER A 27 -15.08 1.89 -21.74
C SER A 27 -15.09 3.39 -21.42
N GLY A 28 -14.71 4.20 -22.40
CA GLY A 28 -14.72 5.64 -22.27
C GLY A 28 -13.50 6.24 -21.54
N SER A 29 -13.55 7.56 -21.41
CA SER A 29 -12.53 8.35 -20.71
C SER A 29 -13.03 8.78 -19.33
N GLN A 30 -12.10 9.00 -18.41
CA GLN A 30 -12.38 9.65 -17.14
C GLN A 30 -12.61 11.15 -17.38
N ASN A 31 -13.73 11.67 -16.93
CA ASN A 31 -14.06 13.10 -17.02
C ASN A 31 -13.75 13.88 -15.72
N ILE A 32 -13.50 13.20 -14.62
CA ILE A 32 -13.07 13.81 -13.36
C ILE A 32 -11.54 13.92 -13.37
N LYS A 33 -11.04 15.14 -13.46
CA LYS A 33 -9.60 15.41 -13.45
C LYS A 33 -9.06 15.35 -12.03
N VAL A 34 -7.87 14.76 -11.88
CA VAL A 34 -7.13 14.75 -10.62
C VAL A 34 -5.83 15.50 -10.80
N LYS A 35 -5.56 16.47 -9.93
CA LYS A 35 -4.33 17.28 -9.91
C LYS A 35 -3.65 17.15 -8.56
N ILE A 36 -2.36 16.88 -8.57
CA ILE A 36 -1.51 17.00 -7.38
C ILE A 36 -0.90 18.41 -7.43
N ALA A 37 -1.13 19.23 -6.41
CA ALA A 37 -0.60 20.59 -6.35
C ALA A 37 0.92 20.59 -6.24
N ASN A 38 1.58 21.58 -6.84
CA ASN A 38 3.04 21.64 -6.87
C ASN A 38 3.67 22.02 -5.51
N ASP A 39 2.88 22.61 -4.62
CA ASP A 39 3.28 23.02 -3.27
C ASP A 39 3.19 21.88 -2.25
N ILE A 40 2.65 20.71 -2.67
CA ILE A 40 2.54 19.55 -1.78
C ILE A 40 3.90 18.85 -1.60
N ASN A 41 4.76 19.45 -0.79
CA ASN A 41 6.01 18.85 -0.42
C ASN A 41 5.78 17.68 0.53
N GLN A 42 6.15 16.46 0.09
CA GLN A 42 6.16 15.25 0.89
C GLN A 42 4.78 14.70 1.35
N GLY A 43 3.66 15.15 0.80
CA GLY A 43 2.33 14.60 1.14
C GLY A 43 1.90 13.45 0.23
N CYS A 44 1.67 13.74 -1.05
CA CYS A 44 1.24 12.76 -2.05
C CYS A 44 2.15 12.85 -3.27
N THR A 45 2.74 11.74 -3.70
CA THR A 45 3.65 11.70 -4.85
C THR A 45 3.09 10.99 -6.07
N ALA A 46 2.04 10.21 -5.88
CA ALA A 46 1.31 9.58 -6.98
C ALA A 46 -0.15 9.36 -6.59
N PHE A 47 -1.06 9.65 -7.52
CA PHE A 47 -2.49 9.45 -7.36
C PHE A 47 -3.04 8.78 -8.62
N GLY A 48 -3.48 7.56 -8.48
CA GLY A 48 -4.16 6.81 -9.52
C GLY A 48 -5.65 6.81 -9.28
N SER A 49 -6.43 6.93 -10.34
CA SER A 49 -7.88 6.89 -10.26
C SER A 49 -8.51 6.20 -11.47
N CYS A 50 -9.73 5.71 -11.28
CA CYS A 50 -10.61 5.31 -12.38
C CYS A 50 -12.07 5.56 -12.00
N LEU A 51 -12.85 5.98 -12.98
CA LEU A 51 -14.27 6.23 -12.85
C LEU A 51 -15.05 4.97 -13.25
N ILE A 52 -15.97 4.52 -12.39
CA ILE A 52 -16.91 3.44 -12.72
C ILE A 52 -18.31 4.02 -12.71
N LYS A 53 -18.99 3.96 -13.85
CA LYS A 53 -20.33 4.53 -14.04
C LYS A 53 -21.40 3.45 -14.11
N GLY A 54 -22.59 3.77 -13.60
CA GLY A 54 -23.76 2.91 -13.70
C GLY A 54 -23.67 1.66 -12.83
N ILE A 55 -23.06 1.75 -11.67
CA ILE A 55 -23.04 0.65 -10.70
C ILE A 55 -24.38 0.56 -9.95
N LYS A 56 -24.68 -0.63 -9.45
CA LYS A 56 -25.69 -0.85 -8.43
C LYS A 56 -24.97 -1.26 -7.14
N ASN A 57 -24.79 -0.29 -6.22
CA ASN A 57 -24.12 -0.56 -4.95
C ASN A 57 -25.06 -1.36 -4.03
N THR A 58 -24.79 -2.66 -3.95
CA THR A 58 -25.60 -3.63 -3.18
C THR A 58 -24.87 -4.07 -1.92
N ASP A 59 -25.52 -4.91 -1.15
CA ASP A 59 -24.83 -5.64 -0.09
C ASP A 59 -23.82 -6.62 -0.70
N SER A 60 -22.73 -6.88 0.01
CA SER A 60 -21.67 -7.78 -0.46
C SER A 60 -22.18 -9.22 -0.64
N PRO A 61 -21.76 -9.92 -1.70
CA PRO A 61 -22.06 -11.34 -1.85
C PRO A 61 -21.44 -12.15 -0.70
N LYS A 62 -22.02 -13.31 -0.43
CA LYS A 62 -21.67 -14.16 0.73
C LYS A 62 -20.16 -14.37 0.87
N TRP A 63 -19.48 -14.72 -0.22
CA TRP A 63 -18.04 -14.99 -0.19
C TRP A 63 -17.20 -13.78 0.27
N LEU A 64 -17.58 -12.55 -0.13
CA LEU A 64 -16.89 -11.32 0.25
C LEU A 64 -17.20 -10.97 1.71
N ARG A 65 -18.46 -11.04 2.07
CA ARG A 65 -18.94 -10.81 3.44
C ARG A 65 -18.24 -11.75 4.44
N ASP A 66 -18.19 -13.04 4.15
CA ASP A 66 -17.54 -14.03 5.01
C ASP A 66 -16.03 -13.72 5.20
N LYS A 67 -15.36 -13.24 4.13
CA LYS A 67 -13.96 -12.80 4.23
C LYS A 67 -13.79 -11.55 5.09
N ILE A 68 -14.62 -10.53 4.90
CA ILE A 68 -14.59 -9.30 5.72
C ILE A 68 -14.82 -9.62 7.19
N LEU A 69 -15.81 -10.47 7.50
CA LEU A 69 -16.08 -10.93 8.88
C LEU A 69 -14.90 -11.71 9.47
N SER A 70 -14.25 -12.60 8.68
CA SER A 70 -13.08 -13.37 9.15
C SER A 70 -11.87 -12.49 9.47
N LEU A 71 -11.83 -11.26 8.96
CA LEU A 71 -10.83 -10.25 9.25
C LEU A 71 -11.19 -9.35 10.45
N GLY A 72 -12.32 -9.65 11.14
CA GLY A 72 -12.81 -8.86 12.26
C GLY A 72 -13.45 -7.51 11.84
N GLN A 73 -13.72 -7.32 10.55
CA GLN A 73 -14.36 -6.11 10.03
C GLN A 73 -15.85 -6.32 9.81
N LYS A 74 -16.63 -5.23 9.93
CA LYS A 74 -18.07 -5.25 9.65
C LYS A 74 -18.31 -4.95 8.17
N PRO A 75 -19.07 -5.80 7.44
CA PRO A 75 -19.51 -5.50 6.08
C PRO A 75 -20.36 -4.22 6.04
N ILE A 76 -20.17 -3.39 5.03
CA ILE A 76 -20.84 -2.09 4.87
C ILE A 76 -21.65 -2.07 3.56
N SER A 77 -20.97 -2.16 2.43
CA SER A 77 -21.55 -2.25 1.09
C SER A 77 -20.55 -2.92 0.15
N ALA A 78 -21.00 -3.41 -0.99
CA ALA A 78 -20.13 -4.11 -1.92
C ALA A 78 -18.93 -3.27 -2.37
N VAL A 79 -19.11 -1.98 -2.61
CA VAL A 79 -18.02 -1.06 -3.00
C VAL A 79 -16.99 -0.93 -1.88
N VAL A 80 -17.43 -0.62 -0.67
CA VAL A 80 -16.54 -0.42 0.49
C VAL A 80 -15.84 -1.74 0.86
N ASP A 81 -16.56 -2.84 0.87
CA ASP A 81 -16.03 -4.15 1.23
C ASP A 81 -14.99 -4.65 0.20
N VAL A 82 -15.17 -4.32 -1.09
CA VAL A 82 -14.15 -4.59 -2.11
C VAL A 82 -12.89 -3.78 -1.85
N THR A 83 -12.99 -2.49 -1.51
CA THR A 83 -11.80 -1.67 -1.21
C THR A 83 -11.07 -2.21 0.03
N ASN A 84 -11.79 -2.60 1.09
CA ASN A 84 -11.23 -3.23 2.28
C ASN A 84 -10.59 -4.59 1.98
N TYR A 85 -11.25 -5.43 1.18
CA TYR A 85 -10.70 -6.71 0.76
C TYR A 85 -9.39 -6.55 -0.02
N VAL A 86 -9.34 -5.62 -0.99
CA VAL A 86 -8.12 -5.36 -1.78
C VAL A 86 -7.01 -4.77 -0.92
N MET A 87 -7.36 -3.89 0.03
CA MET A 87 -6.40 -3.35 1.01
C MET A 87 -5.67 -4.47 1.75
N ILE A 88 -6.39 -5.48 2.22
CA ILE A 88 -5.80 -6.60 2.98
C ILE A 88 -5.07 -7.59 2.06
N ASP A 89 -5.63 -7.90 0.89
CA ASP A 89 -5.03 -8.88 -0.03
C ASP A 89 -3.73 -8.37 -0.65
N LEU A 90 -3.68 -7.10 -1.06
CA LEU A 90 -2.53 -6.50 -1.73
C LEU A 90 -1.68 -5.58 -0.84
N ASN A 91 -2.10 -5.32 0.40
CA ASN A 91 -1.54 -4.26 1.25
C ASN A 91 -1.60 -2.88 0.55
N ARG A 92 -2.71 -2.62 -0.15
CA ARG A 92 -2.94 -1.41 -0.94
C ARG A 92 -4.26 -0.78 -0.53
N PRO A 93 -4.26 0.22 0.39
CA PRO A 93 -5.47 0.96 0.70
C PRO A 93 -6.01 1.69 -0.54
N LEU A 94 -7.31 1.66 -0.67
CA LEU A 94 -8.09 2.29 -1.73
C LEU A 94 -9.20 3.10 -1.11
N HIS A 95 -9.66 4.13 -1.82
CA HIS A 95 -10.85 4.86 -1.45
C HIS A 95 -11.82 4.93 -2.65
N ALA A 96 -13.10 5.00 -2.36
CA ALA A 96 -14.15 5.18 -3.36
C ALA A 96 -14.98 6.40 -2.99
N TYR A 97 -14.95 7.40 -3.87
CA TYR A 97 -15.80 8.59 -3.76
C TYR A 97 -17.08 8.37 -4.54
N ASP A 98 -18.19 8.90 -4.06
CA ASP A 98 -19.36 9.14 -4.88
C ASP A 98 -19.00 10.21 -5.91
N ALA A 99 -18.93 9.83 -7.17
CA ALA A 99 -18.43 10.68 -8.25
C ALA A 99 -19.38 11.85 -8.55
N ASP A 100 -20.67 11.68 -8.26
CA ASP A 100 -21.69 12.70 -8.50
C ASP A 100 -21.67 13.80 -7.42
N LYS A 101 -21.01 13.53 -6.27
CA LYS A 101 -20.78 14.48 -5.16
C LYS A 101 -19.47 15.28 -5.29
N ILE A 102 -18.65 15.02 -6.33
CA ILE A 102 -17.38 15.72 -6.54
C ILE A 102 -17.61 17.00 -7.36
N ASP A 103 -17.18 18.14 -6.82
CA ASP A 103 -17.30 19.44 -7.48
C ASP A 103 -16.03 19.80 -8.29
N GLN A 104 -16.14 19.79 -9.64
CA GLN A 104 -15.10 20.20 -10.60
C GLN A 104 -13.77 19.42 -10.56
N GLY A 105 -13.77 18.21 -10.03
CA GLY A 105 -12.57 17.36 -9.98
C GLY A 105 -11.86 17.37 -8.63
N ILE A 106 -10.72 16.67 -8.56
CA ILE A 106 -9.97 16.49 -7.32
C ILE A 106 -8.65 17.25 -7.38
N VAL A 107 -8.33 17.92 -6.27
CA VAL A 107 -7.02 18.53 -6.02
C VAL A 107 -6.45 17.96 -4.73
N VAL A 108 -5.30 17.28 -4.85
CA VAL A 108 -4.50 16.86 -3.69
C VAL A 108 -3.55 18.00 -3.34
N ARG A 109 -3.66 18.54 -2.14
CA ARG A 109 -2.93 19.73 -1.69
C ARG A 109 -2.63 19.70 -0.19
N ASN A 110 -1.89 20.67 0.26
CA ASN A 110 -1.76 20.94 1.69
C ASN A 110 -3.03 21.57 2.24
N SER A 111 -3.38 21.24 3.49
CA SER A 111 -4.44 21.92 4.24
C SER A 111 -4.04 23.36 4.58
N ARG A 112 -5.05 24.19 4.80
CA ARG A 112 -4.88 25.52 5.38
C ARG A 112 -5.24 25.44 6.86
N LYS A 113 -4.61 26.26 7.68
CA LYS A 113 -4.93 26.36 9.11
C LYS A 113 -6.40 26.69 9.31
N GLY A 114 -7.06 25.92 10.18
CA GLY A 114 -8.46 26.12 10.50
C GLY A 114 -9.45 25.54 9.48
N GLU A 115 -9.01 24.94 8.37
CA GLU A 115 -9.91 24.16 7.53
C GLU A 115 -10.52 23.00 8.34
N SER A 116 -11.75 22.65 8.05
CA SER A 116 -12.39 21.52 8.74
C SER A 116 -13.20 20.67 7.79
N PHE A 117 -13.37 19.42 8.16
CA PHE A 117 -14.25 18.48 7.44
C PHE A 117 -14.84 17.47 8.43
N GLU A 118 -15.95 16.89 8.05
CA GLU A 118 -16.56 15.77 8.77
C GLU A 118 -16.09 14.47 8.17
N ALA A 119 -15.45 13.63 8.99
CA ALA A 119 -14.86 12.38 8.55
C ALA A 119 -15.85 11.20 8.65
N LEU A 120 -15.53 10.07 8.00
CA LEU A 120 -16.35 8.85 7.97
C LEU A 120 -16.58 8.21 9.35
N ASP A 121 -15.87 8.65 10.39
CA ASP A 121 -16.13 8.28 11.79
C ASP A 121 -17.15 9.21 12.48
N ASN A 122 -17.80 10.09 11.70
CA ASN A 122 -18.77 11.10 12.15
C ASN A 122 -18.20 12.15 13.13
N LYS A 123 -16.89 12.37 13.09
CA LYS A 123 -16.24 13.43 13.85
C LYS A 123 -15.81 14.56 12.93
N LYS A 124 -15.88 15.79 13.47
CA LYS A 124 -15.35 16.97 12.81
C LYS A 124 -13.92 17.22 13.23
N TYR A 125 -13.04 17.30 12.25
CA TYR A 125 -11.61 17.59 12.44
C TYR A 125 -11.29 18.99 11.94
N THR A 126 -10.58 19.75 12.76
CA THR A 126 -9.96 21.03 12.37
C THR A 126 -8.51 20.77 12.04
N LEU A 127 -8.09 21.24 10.87
CA LEU A 127 -6.78 20.93 10.29
C LEU A 127 -5.76 22.03 10.62
N GLU A 128 -4.53 21.60 10.87
CA GLU A 128 -3.38 22.48 10.88
C GLU A 128 -2.83 22.65 9.46
N GLU A 129 -1.88 23.53 9.27
CA GLU A 129 -1.21 23.72 7.98
C GLU A 129 -0.38 22.49 7.57
N ASN A 130 -0.23 22.32 6.26
CA ASN A 130 0.65 21.30 5.65
C ASN A 130 0.24 19.84 5.90
N MET A 131 -1.00 19.57 6.26
CA MET A 131 -1.55 18.22 6.19
C MET A 131 -1.98 17.89 4.76
N CYS A 132 -1.70 16.67 4.30
CA CYS A 132 -2.12 16.24 2.97
C CYS A 132 -3.64 16.02 2.93
N VAL A 133 -4.35 16.85 2.18
CA VAL A 133 -5.79 16.72 1.98
C VAL A 133 -6.13 16.41 0.52
N ILE A 134 -7.19 15.65 0.36
CA ILE A 134 -7.88 15.48 -0.91
C ILE A 134 -9.07 16.42 -0.89
N SER A 135 -9.17 17.29 -1.86
CA SER A 135 -10.18 18.33 -1.92
C SER A 135 -10.78 18.47 -3.32
N ASP A 136 -11.91 19.12 -3.41
CA ASP A 136 -12.49 19.64 -4.63
C ASP A 136 -12.71 21.15 -4.50
N LYS A 137 -13.50 21.75 -5.39
CA LYS A 137 -13.80 23.20 -5.32
C LYS A 137 -14.58 23.58 -4.06
N SER A 138 -15.44 22.70 -3.58
CA SER A 138 -16.30 22.93 -2.40
C SER A 138 -15.62 22.68 -1.06
N GLY A 139 -14.38 22.15 -1.03
CA GLY A 139 -13.61 21.96 0.20
C GLY A 139 -12.95 20.60 0.34
N VAL A 140 -12.61 20.24 1.58
CA VAL A 140 -11.91 18.99 1.90
C VAL A 140 -12.86 17.79 1.75
N LEU A 141 -12.40 16.77 1.04
CA LEU A 141 -13.04 15.46 0.86
C LEU A 141 -12.50 14.41 1.83
N GLY A 142 -11.29 14.60 2.34
CA GLY A 142 -10.67 13.69 3.28
C GLY A 142 -9.19 13.99 3.51
N LEU A 143 -8.61 13.29 4.48
CA LEU A 143 -7.16 13.28 4.75
C LEU A 143 -6.50 12.19 3.94
N GLY A 144 -5.56 12.57 3.09
CA GLY A 144 -4.87 11.65 2.19
C GLY A 144 -4.23 10.47 2.93
N GLY A 145 -4.67 9.26 2.62
CA GLY A 145 -4.15 8.01 3.20
C GLY A 145 -4.53 7.76 4.67
N ILE A 146 -5.41 8.58 5.27
CA ILE A 146 -5.82 8.41 6.67
C ILE A 146 -7.32 8.11 6.75
N ILE A 147 -8.18 9.06 6.37
CA ILE A 147 -9.63 8.90 6.48
C ILE A 147 -10.37 9.75 5.45
N GLY A 148 -11.40 9.20 4.83
CA GLY A 148 -12.30 9.94 3.93
C GLY A 148 -13.29 10.81 4.70
N GLY A 149 -13.92 11.75 4.01
CA GLY A 149 -14.99 12.58 4.54
C GLY A 149 -16.37 12.06 4.17
N THR A 150 -17.37 12.43 4.97
CA THR A 150 -18.79 12.03 4.77
C THR A 150 -19.37 12.59 3.49
N ARG A 151 -18.99 13.83 3.12
CA ARG A 151 -19.56 14.56 1.97
C ARG A 151 -19.48 13.80 0.65
N SER A 152 -18.37 13.10 0.41
CA SER A 152 -18.14 12.32 -0.80
C SER A 152 -18.20 10.80 -0.58
N GLY A 153 -18.66 10.37 0.59
CA GLY A 153 -18.84 8.97 0.90
C GLY A 153 -19.84 8.29 -0.04
N THR A 154 -19.59 7.01 -0.34
CA THR A 154 -20.50 6.18 -1.13
C THR A 154 -21.66 5.67 -0.28
N GLU A 155 -22.87 5.73 -0.84
CA GLU A 155 -24.11 5.27 -0.22
C GLU A 155 -24.74 4.15 -1.06
N LYS A 156 -25.86 3.58 -0.59
CA LYS A 156 -26.55 2.48 -1.31
C LYS A 156 -27.10 2.91 -2.69
N ASP A 157 -27.46 4.18 -2.83
CA ASP A 157 -27.97 4.76 -4.08
C ASP A 157 -26.90 5.33 -4.99
N THR A 158 -25.63 5.34 -4.58
CA THR A 158 -24.50 5.76 -5.41
C THR A 158 -24.44 4.97 -6.71
N LYS A 159 -24.45 5.68 -7.85
CA LYS A 159 -24.43 5.09 -9.21
C LYS A 159 -23.09 5.23 -9.91
N ASN A 160 -22.32 6.25 -9.55
CA ASN A 160 -21.03 6.54 -10.16
C ASN A 160 -19.99 6.69 -9.06
N ILE A 161 -18.86 6.00 -9.20
CA ILE A 161 -17.78 6.08 -8.22
C ILE A 161 -16.45 6.43 -8.89
N LEU A 162 -15.66 7.25 -8.20
CA LEU A 162 -14.26 7.44 -8.51
C LEU A 162 -13.44 6.62 -7.53
N LEU A 163 -12.75 5.59 -8.03
CA LEU A 163 -11.78 4.83 -7.23
C LEU A 163 -10.45 5.58 -7.16
N GLU A 164 -9.87 5.60 -5.96
CA GLU A 164 -8.54 6.10 -5.67
C GLU A 164 -7.59 4.95 -5.30
N SER A 165 -6.36 5.01 -5.83
CA SER A 165 -5.21 4.27 -5.36
C SER A 165 -4.00 5.19 -5.41
N ALA A 166 -3.55 5.69 -4.27
CA ALA A 166 -2.52 6.71 -4.19
C ALA A 166 -1.27 6.23 -3.44
N TYR A 167 -0.18 6.99 -3.54
CA TYR A 167 0.98 6.85 -2.69
C TYR A 167 1.17 8.12 -1.88
N PHE A 168 1.02 7.97 -0.57
CA PHE A 168 1.27 9.02 0.40
C PHE A 168 2.58 8.78 1.14
N GLU A 169 3.31 9.84 1.39
CA GLU A 169 4.61 9.76 2.07
C GLU A 169 4.44 9.38 3.54
N PRO A 170 5.11 8.32 4.02
CA PRO A 170 4.93 7.77 5.37
C PRO A 170 5.10 8.80 6.49
N LYS A 171 6.04 9.75 6.33
CA LYS A 171 6.28 10.82 7.31
C LYS A 171 5.09 11.76 7.44
N SER A 172 4.46 12.15 6.33
CA SER A 172 3.27 13.02 6.32
C SER A 172 2.09 12.34 7.01
N ILE A 173 1.85 11.06 6.70
CA ILE A 173 0.79 10.26 7.34
C ILE A 173 1.00 10.20 8.86
N ARG A 174 2.21 9.87 9.30
CA ARG A 174 2.54 9.74 10.72
C ARG A 174 2.40 11.06 11.47
N SER A 175 2.85 12.17 10.89
CA SER A 175 2.73 13.49 11.50
C SER A 175 1.27 13.90 11.63
N THR A 176 0.50 13.84 10.55
CA THR A 176 -0.92 14.23 10.53
C THR A 176 -1.74 13.39 11.51
N SER A 177 -1.59 12.06 11.46
CA SER A 177 -2.35 11.16 12.33
C SER A 177 -2.02 11.35 13.82
N LYS A 178 -0.77 11.66 14.15
CA LYS A 178 -0.36 11.97 15.54
C LYS A 178 -1.00 13.26 16.04
N ILE A 179 -1.02 14.32 15.23
CA ILE A 179 -1.62 15.61 15.61
C ILE A 179 -3.13 15.46 15.84
N LEU A 180 -3.82 14.72 14.97
CA LEU A 180 -5.27 14.55 15.02
C LEU A 180 -5.72 13.35 15.87
N ASN A 181 -4.78 12.59 16.43
CA ASN A 181 -5.03 11.35 17.20
C ASN A 181 -5.92 10.36 16.43
N LEU A 182 -5.53 10.08 15.17
CA LEU A 182 -6.29 9.20 14.25
C LEU A 182 -5.60 7.87 14.05
N GLU A 183 -6.36 6.78 14.27
CA GLU A 183 -5.93 5.41 14.00
C GLU A 183 -6.89 4.75 13.01
N THR A 184 -6.39 4.36 11.83
CA THR A 184 -7.15 3.66 10.80
C THR A 184 -6.32 2.57 10.15
N ASP A 185 -6.99 1.60 9.52
CA ASP A 185 -6.35 0.53 8.75
C ASP A 185 -5.52 1.04 7.58
N ALA A 186 -5.96 2.11 6.94
CA ALA A 186 -5.22 2.77 5.85
C ALA A 186 -3.96 3.47 6.39
N LYS A 187 -4.10 4.28 7.44
CA LYS A 187 -3.00 4.97 8.13
C LYS A 187 -1.92 3.97 8.55
N TYR A 188 -2.31 2.88 9.21
CA TYR A 188 -1.39 1.83 9.67
C TYR A 188 -0.48 1.30 8.56
N ARG A 189 -1.01 1.17 7.33
CA ARG A 189 -0.26 0.70 6.16
C ARG A 189 0.60 1.78 5.55
N PHE A 190 0.02 2.95 5.29
CA PHE A 190 0.73 4.05 4.66
C PHE A 190 1.91 4.57 5.51
N GLU A 191 1.76 4.68 6.84
CA GLU A 191 2.84 5.16 7.72
C GLU A 191 4.08 4.25 7.75
N ARG A 192 3.90 2.96 7.41
CA ARG A 192 4.98 1.96 7.29
C ARG A 192 5.56 1.86 5.90
N GLY A 193 4.93 2.52 4.95
CA GLY A 193 5.27 2.44 3.53
C GLY A 193 4.57 1.26 2.84
N ILE A 194 4.05 1.54 1.67
CA ILE A 194 3.42 0.57 0.78
C ILE A 194 4.15 0.56 -0.57
N ASP A 195 3.90 -0.44 -1.39
CA ASP A 195 4.53 -0.54 -2.70
C ASP A 195 4.07 0.59 -3.64
N PRO A 196 4.93 1.56 -4.01
CA PRO A 196 4.55 2.66 -4.90
C PRO A 196 4.19 2.18 -6.31
N ASN A 197 4.65 1.00 -6.72
CA ASN A 197 4.40 0.45 -8.06
C ASN A 197 3.09 -0.35 -8.15
N SER A 198 2.41 -0.61 -7.02
CA SER A 198 1.16 -1.40 -7.01
C SER A 198 -0.13 -0.58 -7.23
N ILE A 199 -0.02 0.71 -7.58
CA ILE A 199 -1.18 1.60 -7.84
C ILE A 199 -2.10 0.99 -8.89
N ASN A 200 -1.56 0.62 -10.05
CA ASN A 200 -2.34 0.00 -11.14
C ASN A 200 -2.96 -1.33 -10.73
N GLU A 201 -2.19 -2.20 -10.05
CA GLU A 201 -2.68 -3.51 -9.61
C GLU A 201 -3.86 -3.35 -8.66
N GLY A 202 -3.79 -2.37 -7.74
CA GLY A 202 -4.89 -2.06 -6.82
C GLY A 202 -6.16 -1.61 -7.54
N LEU A 203 -6.04 -0.62 -8.44
CA LEU A 203 -7.17 -0.12 -9.24
C LEU A 203 -7.79 -1.23 -10.11
N ILE A 204 -6.97 -1.96 -10.86
CA ILE A 204 -7.43 -3.04 -11.73
C ILE A 204 -8.21 -4.08 -10.92
N LYS A 205 -7.65 -4.53 -9.81
CA LYS A 205 -8.29 -5.54 -8.98
C LYS A 205 -9.61 -5.06 -8.39
N ALA A 206 -9.64 -3.86 -7.79
CA ALA A 206 -10.85 -3.30 -7.20
C ALA A 206 -11.92 -3.04 -8.27
N ALA A 207 -11.56 -2.39 -9.39
CA ALA A 207 -12.49 -2.11 -10.46
C ALA A 207 -13.09 -3.39 -11.07
N THR A 208 -12.27 -4.43 -11.29
CA THR A 208 -12.76 -5.73 -11.78
C THR A 208 -13.75 -6.36 -10.80
N LEU A 209 -13.46 -6.34 -9.50
CA LEU A 209 -14.35 -6.91 -8.51
C LEU A 209 -15.66 -6.12 -8.40
N ILE A 210 -15.58 -4.79 -8.38
CA ILE A 210 -16.78 -3.93 -8.35
C ILE A 210 -17.62 -4.15 -9.60
N GLN A 211 -17.02 -4.22 -10.79
CA GLN A 211 -17.76 -4.49 -12.02
C GLN A 211 -18.45 -5.86 -11.98
N LYS A 212 -17.79 -6.90 -11.47
CA LYS A 212 -18.36 -8.23 -11.36
C LYS A 212 -19.54 -8.31 -10.37
N ILE A 213 -19.52 -7.49 -9.30
CA ILE A 213 -20.51 -7.53 -8.22
C ILE A 213 -21.63 -6.51 -8.46
N CYS A 214 -21.26 -5.28 -8.81
CA CYS A 214 -22.15 -4.13 -8.91
C CYS A 214 -22.49 -3.73 -10.35
N GLY A 215 -21.85 -4.35 -11.36
CA GLY A 215 -21.97 -3.93 -12.76
C GLY A 215 -21.20 -2.65 -13.05
N GLY A 216 -21.64 -1.94 -14.07
CA GLY A 216 -21.09 -0.66 -14.49
C GLY A 216 -19.99 -0.74 -15.54
N SER A 217 -19.58 0.43 -16.02
CA SER A 217 -18.55 0.62 -17.04
C SER A 217 -17.33 1.32 -16.47
N ILE A 218 -16.13 0.81 -16.75
CA ILE A 218 -14.86 1.28 -16.16
C ILE A 218 -14.15 2.18 -17.17
N SER A 219 -13.78 3.42 -16.78
CA SER A 219 -12.95 4.31 -17.59
C SER A 219 -11.50 3.81 -17.70
N LYS A 220 -10.73 4.38 -18.62
CA LYS A 220 -9.26 4.24 -18.57
C LYS A 220 -8.74 4.73 -17.23
N LEU A 221 -7.63 4.12 -16.77
CA LEU A 221 -6.95 4.59 -15.57
C LEU A 221 -6.27 5.92 -15.86
N ASP A 222 -6.35 6.83 -14.89
CA ASP A 222 -5.61 8.08 -14.88
C ASP A 222 -4.64 8.10 -13.70
N ILE A 223 -3.35 8.41 -13.98
CA ILE A 223 -2.31 8.38 -12.95
C ILE A 223 -1.48 9.64 -13.03
N SER A 224 -1.68 10.52 -12.06
CA SER A 224 -0.87 11.70 -11.82
C SER A 224 0.32 11.34 -10.93
N LYS A 225 1.53 11.73 -11.33
CA LYS A 225 2.77 11.48 -10.57
C LYS A 225 3.66 12.71 -10.57
N ASN A 226 4.15 13.11 -9.40
CA ASN A 226 5.13 14.19 -9.24
C ASN A 226 6.56 13.65 -9.14
N LYS A 227 6.74 12.34 -8.90
CA LYS A 227 8.04 11.71 -8.69
C LYS A 227 8.11 10.34 -9.36
N LYS A 228 9.26 10.01 -9.91
CA LYS A 228 9.56 8.63 -10.33
C LYS A 228 10.01 7.84 -9.10
N PHE A 229 9.48 6.63 -8.96
CA PHE A 229 9.93 5.69 -7.93
C PHE A 229 11.08 4.85 -8.51
N ASN A 230 12.27 5.04 -7.98
CA ASN A 230 13.44 4.25 -8.34
C ASN A 230 13.61 3.12 -7.33
N ASN A 231 13.95 1.94 -7.81
CA ASN A 231 14.28 0.84 -6.92
C ASN A 231 15.63 1.09 -6.24
N THR A 232 15.74 0.75 -4.98
CA THR A 232 17.00 0.78 -4.22
C THR A 232 17.95 -0.26 -4.79
N LEU A 233 19.22 0.12 -4.96
CA LEU A 233 20.29 -0.77 -5.40
C LEU A 233 21.25 -0.98 -4.24
N ILE A 234 21.53 -2.24 -3.90
CA ILE A 234 22.47 -2.60 -2.84
C ILE A 234 23.53 -3.53 -3.41
N LYS A 235 24.79 -3.22 -3.12
CA LYS A 235 25.92 -4.12 -3.34
C LYS A 235 26.13 -4.97 -2.09
N PHE A 236 25.90 -6.28 -2.18
CA PHE A 236 25.97 -7.22 -1.09
C PHE A 236 27.21 -8.11 -1.22
N PRO A 237 28.22 -7.98 -0.32
CA PRO A 237 29.35 -8.89 -0.28
C PRO A 237 28.92 -10.27 0.20
N LEU A 238 29.31 -11.34 -0.50
CA LEU A 238 28.89 -12.71 -0.17
C LEU A 238 29.46 -13.23 1.16
N ASP A 239 30.63 -12.75 1.56
CA ASP A 239 31.27 -13.07 2.82
C ASP A 239 30.64 -12.37 4.04
N LEU A 240 29.91 -11.28 3.82
CA LEU A 240 29.24 -10.53 4.89
C LEU A 240 28.27 -11.40 5.69
N PHE A 241 27.53 -12.28 5.02
CA PHE A 241 26.57 -13.15 5.70
C PHE A 241 27.25 -13.99 6.77
N GLN A 242 28.31 -14.72 6.40
CA GLN A 242 29.03 -15.57 7.33
C GLN A 242 29.74 -14.77 8.42
N SER A 243 30.28 -13.60 8.11
CA SER A 243 30.99 -12.76 9.10
C SER A 243 30.07 -12.22 10.20
N ILE A 244 28.79 -11.96 9.85
CA ILE A 244 27.81 -11.47 10.83
C ILE A 244 27.14 -12.60 11.61
N THR A 245 26.78 -13.69 10.94
CA THR A 245 25.96 -14.76 11.54
C THR A 245 26.75 -15.89 12.15
N GLY A 246 28.02 -16.01 11.81
CA GLY A 246 28.92 -17.10 12.25
C GLY A 246 28.67 -18.46 11.58
N PHE A 247 27.60 -18.62 10.78
CA PHE A 247 27.35 -19.87 10.05
C PHE A 247 27.36 -19.65 8.52
N LYS A 248 27.58 -20.73 7.78
CA LYS A 248 27.81 -20.68 6.34
C LYS A 248 26.57 -21.11 5.56
N VAL A 249 26.18 -20.30 4.60
CA VAL A 249 25.19 -20.61 3.56
C VAL A 249 25.88 -20.52 2.20
N SER A 250 25.59 -21.45 1.29
CA SER A 250 26.20 -21.42 -0.05
C SER A 250 25.71 -20.24 -0.87
N ASP A 251 26.58 -19.68 -1.72
CA ASP A 251 26.22 -18.60 -2.66
C ASP A 251 24.96 -18.92 -3.48
N LYS A 252 24.83 -20.19 -3.92
CA LYS A 252 23.66 -20.64 -4.71
C LYS A 252 22.37 -20.54 -3.89
N GLU A 253 22.45 -20.88 -2.63
CA GLU A 253 21.29 -20.83 -1.72
C GLU A 253 20.93 -19.40 -1.35
N ILE A 254 21.91 -18.52 -1.07
CA ILE A 254 21.68 -17.09 -0.88
C ILE A 254 20.95 -16.49 -2.09
N VAL A 255 21.47 -16.74 -3.31
CA VAL A 255 20.85 -16.26 -4.55
C VAL A 255 19.42 -16.77 -4.71
N LYS A 256 19.20 -18.07 -4.42
CA LYS A 256 17.86 -18.67 -4.49
C LYS A 256 16.88 -17.99 -3.52
N ILE A 257 17.25 -17.82 -2.26
CA ILE A 257 16.41 -17.15 -1.26
C ILE A 257 16.03 -15.74 -1.71
N LEU A 258 17.01 -14.96 -2.17
CA LEU A 258 16.77 -13.59 -2.62
C LEU A 258 15.85 -13.54 -3.85
N LEU A 259 16.02 -14.45 -4.81
CA LEU A 259 15.13 -14.55 -5.97
C LEU A 259 13.69 -14.93 -5.56
N ASP A 260 13.54 -15.89 -4.64
CA ASP A 260 12.24 -16.34 -4.13
C ASP A 260 11.52 -15.22 -3.36
N LEU A 261 12.25 -14.35 -2.67
CA LEU A 261 11.75 -13.14 -2.03
C LEU A 261 11.44 -12.00 -3.02
N GLY A 262 11.81 -12.15 -4.29
CA GLY A 262 11.50 -11.22 -5.37
C GLY A 262 12.56 -10.15 -5.64
N PHE A 263 13.77 -10.31 -5.12
CA PHE A 263 14.92 -9.47 -5.52
C PHE A 263 15.36 -9.76 -6.94
N VAL A 264 15.86 -8.74 -7.64
CA VAL A 264 16.62 -8.97 -8.88
C VAL A 264 18.09 -9.09 -8.51
N VAL A 265 18.69 -10.22 -8.83
CA VAL A 265 20.05 -10.56 -8.42
C VAL A 265 20.97 -10.61 -9.63
N LYS A 266 22.04 -9.82 -9.61
CA LYS A 266 23.14 -9.88 -10.60
C LYS A 266 24.42 -10.21 -9.88
N LYS A 267 25.00 -11.41 -10.13
CA LYS A 267 26.24 -11.85 -9.51
C LYS A 267 27.44 -11.18 -10.19
N ASN A 268 28.39 -10.67 -9.39
CA ASN A 268 29.65 -10.11 -9.85
C ASN A 268 30.78 -10.56 -8.93
N LYS A 269 31.57 -11.56 -9.38
CA LYS A 269 32.70 -12.17 -8.61
C LYS A 269 32.33 -12.45 -7.16
N LYS A 270 32.75 -11.59 -6.22
CA LYS A 270 32.54 -11.72 -4.76
C LYS A 270 31.33 -11.00 -4.23
N ASN A 271 30.55 -10.33 -5.07
CA ASN A 271 29.40 -9.52 -4.68
C ASN A 271 28.13 -9.89 -5.44
N LEU A 272 26.98 -9.60 -4.84
CA LEU A 272 25.71 -9.54 -5.52
C LEU A 272 25.29 -8.07 -5.67
N ASN A 273 24.93 -7.66 -6.87
CA ASN A 273 24.26 -6.40 -7.11
C ASN A 273 22.76 -6.68 -7.08
N LEU A 274 22.08 -6.17 -6.05
CA LEU A 274 20.69 -6.44 -5.76
C LEU A 274 19.85 -5.23 -6.12
N THR A 275 18.76 -5.47 -6.88
CA THR A 275 17.69 -4.50 -7.00
C THR A 275 16.61 -4.89 -6.02
N ILE A 276 16.34 -4.00 -5.07
CA ILE A 276 15.38 -4.24 -3.99
C ILE A 276 13.96 -4.12 -4.54
N PRO A 277 13.06 -5.06 -4.20
CA PRO A 277 11.65 -4.95 -4.58
C PRO A 277 11.00 -3.68 -4.03
N SER A 278 10.16 -3.02 -4.82
CA SER A 278 9.51 -1.75 -4.42
C SER A 278 8.59 -1.87 -3.21
N TRP A 279 8.15 -3.09 -2.87
CA TRP A 279 7.35 -3.37 -1.66
C TRP A 279 8.18 -3.57 -0.39
N ARG A 280 9.52 -3.42 -0.46
CA ARG A 280 10.44 -3.52 0.68
C ARG A 280 11.14 -2.18 0.95
N PRO A 281 10.40 -1.17 1.42
CA PRO A 281 11.00 0.14 1.75
C PRO A 281 11.93 0.10 2.97
N ASP A 282 11.87 -0.96 3.75
CA ASP A 282 12.66 -1.26 4.94
C ASP A 282 14.09 -1.69 4.61
N ILE A 283 14.34 -2.25 3.42
CA ILE A 283 15.66 -2.74 3.02
C ILE A 283 16.45 -1.60 2.38
N THR A 284 17.43 -1.10 3.12
CA THR A 284 18.22 0.09 2.73
C THR A 284 19.73 -0.15 2.71
N GLN A 285 20.21 -1.20 3.37
CA GLN A 285 21.62 -1.48 3.57
C GLN A 285 21.94 -2.99 3.56
N PRO A 286 23.21 -3.41 3.40
CA PRO A 286 23.56 -4.82 3.30
C PRO A 286 23.17 -5.69 4.51
N ILE A 287 23.14 -5.11 5.72
CA ILE A 287 22.76 -5.88 6.92
C ILE A 287 21.28 -6.32 6.86
N ASP A 288 20.40 -5.53 6.23
CA ASP A 288 19.00 -5.91 6.07
C ASP A 288 18.85 -7.15 5.17
N ILE A 289 19.79 -7.34 4.24
CA ILE A 289 19.87 -8.56 3.40
C ILE A 289 20.30 -9.77 4.22
N VAL A 290 21.24 -9.60 5.16
CA VAL A 290 21.63 -10.67 6.09
C VAL A 290 20.41 -11.13 6.89
N GLU A 291 19.63 -10.18 7.43
CA GLU A 291 18.40 -10.48 8.17
C GLU A 291 17.41 -11.30 7.32
N GLU A 292 17.17 -10.91 6.08
CA GLU A 292 16.26 -11.64 5.19
C GLU A 292 16.71 -13.09 4.94
N ILE A 293 18.01 -13.32 4.76
CA ILE A 293 18.54 -14.66 4.56
C ILE A 293 18.39 -15.48 5.86
N VAL A 294 18.72 -14.91 7.02
CA VAL A 294 18.58 -15.57 8.32
C VAL A 294 17.12 -15.90 8.60
N ARG A 295 16.20 -14.96 8.34
CA ARG A 295 14.76 -15.14 8.56
C ARG A 295 14.20 -16.35 7.79
N ILE A 296 14.70 -16.59 6.59
CA ILE A 296 14.29 -17.76 5.77
C ILE A 296 15.00 -19.04 6.21
N LYS A 297 16.27 -18.94 6.63
CA LYS A 297 17.06 -20.11 7.07
C LYS A 297 16.70 -20.58 8.47
N GLY A 298 16.24 -19.70 9.33
CA GLY A 298 15.95 -19.91 10.74
C GLY A 298 17.01 -19.28 11.65
N TYR A 299 16.56 -18.52 12.64
CA TYR A 299 17.43 -17.90 13.66
C TYR A 299 18.09 -18.91 14.59
N ASP A 300 17.55 -20.11 14.73
CA ASP A 300 18.07 -21.23 15.48
C ASP A 300 19.42 -21.75 14.95
N GLN A 301 19.80 -21.39 13.71
CA GLN A 301 21.11 -21.69 13.14
C GLN A 301 22.23 -20.83 13.76
N ILE A 302 21.91 -19.71 14.40
CA ILE A 302 22.90 -18.85 15.06
C ILE A 302 23.26 -19.46 16.41
N LYS A 303 24.55 -19.79 16.57
CA LYS A 303 25.06 -20.32 17.87
C LYS A 303 24.98 -19.23 18.93
N THR A 304 24.36 -19.56 20.05
CA THR A 304 24.38 -18.73 21.25
C THR A 304 25.59 -19.05 22.07
N GLU A 305 26.42 -18.06 22.42
CA GLU A 305 27.53 -18.18 23.36
C GLU A 305 27.22 -17.36 24.60
N ILE A 306 27.47 -17.94 25.76
CA ILE A 306 27.34 -17.22 27.03
C ILE A 306 28.59 -16.33 27.17
N PRO A 307 28.43 -14.98 27.33
CA PRO A 307 29.55 -14.10 27.52
C PRO A 307 30.39 -14.54 28.74
N GLU A 308 31.73 -14.53 28.60
CA GLU A 308 32.60 -14.78 29.73
C GLU A 308 32.33 -13.77 30.86
N LYS A 309 32.20 -14.27 32.08
CA LYS A 309 32.07 -13.39 33.26
C LYS A 309 33.33 -12.53 33.36
N ILE A 310 33.21 -11.24 33.18
CA ILE A 310 34.26 -10.29 33.48
C ILE A 310 34.52 -10.37 35.00
N ARG A 311 35.58 -11.09 35.36
CA ARG A 311 36.08 -11.02 36.74
C ARG A 311 36.70 -9.65 36.92
N ASN A 312 35.98 -8.74 37.62
CA ASN A 312 36.63 -7.54 38.13
C ASN A 312 37.84 -7.95 38.96
N LYS A 313 39.02 -7.69 38.43
CA LYS A 313 40.22 -7.69 39.27
C LYS A 313 40.05 -6.55 40.27
N GLN A 314 39.82 -6.89 41.52
CA GLN A 314 40.00 -5.97 42.65
C GLN A 314 41.45 -5.50 42.73
#